data_84f2caaebb14200a4f62f657fd573fcd
#
_entry.id   84f2caaebb14200a4f62f657fd573fcd
#
_cell.length_a   1.000
_cell.length_b   1.000
_cell.length_c   1.000
_cell.angle_alpha   90.00
_cell.angle_beta   90.00
_cell.angle_gamma   90.00
#
_symmetry.space_group_name_H-M   'P 1'
#
loop_
_entity.id
_entity.type
_entity.pdbx_description
1 polymer ?
#
loop_
_entity_poly.entity_id
_entity_poly.type
_entity_poly.pdbx_seq_one_letter_code
_entity_poly.pdbx_strand_id
1 'polypeptide(L)'
;TLGYKSMQGYFDCKDWPIEVVKSGDKLNIGKRNIIFQETRMLHWPDSMVSYIPEDKLLISNDAFGQNIATSYRYADEHDQGDFVRAIKEYYYNIVLPYSPQVLKTLPIVESLDIDMIAPDHGLIHRGEKSVKFIVDMYRQMAEQKPQQRAMVIYDTMWHSTEKMAYAVCSGLEEVGVPTRLMSVKSNHHSEIMTELANCGAVIAGSPTHNNTIMPLMASTLTYMKGLRPQNRVGGAFGSFGWSGESAKVLHEMLASMGMDMPADFVKCNWTPRHEA
;
A
#
# COMPACT_ATOMS: atom_id res chain seq x y z
N THR A 1 11.21 -7.69 25.83
CA THR A 1 10.94 -7.25 24.45
C THR A 1 9.82 -6.20 24.41
N LEU A 2 9.61 -5.59 23.25
CA LEU A 2 8.49 -4.64 23.07
C LEU A 2 7.14 -5.35 23.22
N GLY A 3 6.97 -6.57 22.70
CA GLY A 3 5.76 -7.37 22.87
C GLY A 3 5.38 -7.61 24.33
N TYR A 4 6.35 -7.93 25.19
CA TYR A 4 6.08 -8.06 26.62
C TYR A 4 5.58 -6.74 27.25
N LYS A 5 6.19 -5.61 26.87
CA LYS A 5 5.71 -4.28 27.32
C LYS A 5 4.30 -3.97 26.82
N SER A 6 3.98 -4.33 25.57
CA SER A 6 2.63 -4.17 25.03
C SER A 6 1.61 -4.99 25.81
N MET A 7 1.92 -6.27 26.11
CA MET A 7 1.07 -7.12 26.94
C MET A 7 0.82 -6.52 28.33
N GLN A 8 1.87 -5.99 28.98
CA GLN A 8 1.74 -5.32 30.28
C GLN A 8 0.89 -4.04 30.23
N GLY A 9 0.83 -3.39 29.06
CA GLY A 9 -0.01 -2.22 28.84
C GLY A 9 -1.50 -2.54 28.69
N TYR A 10 -1.83 -3.75 28.22
CA TYR A 10 -3.21 -4.19 27.99
C TYR A 10 -3.75 -5.10 29.10
N PHE A 11 -2.87 -5.88 29.77
CA PHE A 11 -3.29 -6.93 30.68
C PHE A 11 -2.48 -6.89 31.98
N ASP A 12 -3.10 -7.28 33.11
CA ASP A 12 -2.35 -7.61 34.32
C ASP A 12 -1.78 -9.03 34.17
N CYS A 13 -0.61 -9.11 33.54
CA CYS A 13 0.04 -10.38 33.18
C CYS A 13 1.22 -10.74 34.07
N LYS A 14 1.29 -10.18 35.31
CA LYS A 14 2.43 -10.37 36.22
C LYS A 14 2.69 -11.84 36.58
N ASP A 15 1.61 -12.61 36.72
CA ASP A 15 1.65 -14.02 37.10
C ASP A 15 1.52 -14.97 35.90
N TRP A 16 1.56 -14.47 34.68
CA TRP A 16 1.50 -15.31 33.52
C TRP A 16 2.85 -15.98 33.22
N PRO A 17 2.86 -17.25 32.80
CA PRO A 17 4.09 -17.98 32.48
C PRO A 17 4.61 -17.52 31.07
N ILE A 18 5.06 -16.27 30.99
CA ILE A 18 5.54 -15.67 29.75
C ILE A 18 7.02 -15.93 29.58
N GLU A 19 7.38 -16.59 28.48
CA GLU A 19 8.76 -16.71 28.03
C GLU A 19 9.04 -15.69 26.93
N VAL A 20 10.08 -14.88 27.13
CA VAL A 20 10.50 -13.87 26.17
C VAL A 20 11.55 -14.44 25.24
N VAL A 21 11.20 -14.60 23.98
CA VAL A 21 12.08 -15.16 22.94
C VAL A 21 12.70 -14.07 22.07
N LYS A 22 13.76 -14.40 21.35
CA LYS A 22 14.46 -13.57 20.36
C LYS A 22 14.83 -14.40 19.13
N SER A 23 15.34 -13.75 18.09
CA SER A 23 15.76 -14.41 16.86
C SER A 23 16.76 -15.54 17.15
N GLY A 24 16.48 -16.72 16.60
CA GLY A 24 17.28 -17.94 16.74
C GLY A 24 16.92 -18.81 17.95
N ASP A 25 16.11 -18.32 18.89
CA ASP A 25 15.63 -19.15 20.01
C ASP A 25 14.72 -20.26 19.48
N LYS A 26 14.71 -21.39 20.22
CA LYS A 26 13.95 -22.59 19.86
C LYS A 26 13.12 -23.05 21.04
N LEU A 27 11.88 -23.41 20.77
CA LEU A 27 10.98 -24.03 21.72
C LEU A 27 10.60 -25.43 21.22
N ASN A 28 10.94 -26.47 22.01
CA ASN A 28 10.49 -27.82 21.71
C ASN A 28 9.07 -28.05 22.24
N ILE A 29 8.18 -28.49 21.36
CA ILE A 29 6.77 -28.80 21.68
C ILE A 29 6.48 -30.32 21.47
N GLY A 30 7.43 -31.16 21.78
CA GLY A 30 7.35 -32.61 21.65
C GLY A 30 7.96 -33.11 20.34
N LYS A 31 7.16 -33.38 19.31
CA LYS A 31 7.66 -33.87 18.02
C LYS A 31 8.14 -32.76 17.08
N ARG A 32 8.03 -31.52 17.46
CA ARG A 32 8.33 -30.33 16.64
C ARG A 32 9.13 -29.31 17.44
N ASN A 33 9.85 -28.50 16.71
CA ASN A 33 10.53 -27.32 17.23
C ASN A 33 9.97 -26.07 16.58
N ILE A 34 9.73 -25.03 17.38
CA ILE A 34 9.42 -23.70 16.87
C ILE A 34 10.70 -22.87 16.93
N ILE A 35 11.11 -22.30 15.80
CA ILE A 35 12.23 -21.37 15.71
C ILE A 35 11.67 -19.98 15.52
N PHE A 36 12.09 -19.04 16.36
CA PHE A 36 11.60 -17.67 16.33
C PHE A 36 12.54 -16.75 15.56
N GLN A 37 11.96 -15.83 14.78
CA GLN A 37 12.70 -14.78 14.07
C GLN A 37 11.97 -13.45 14.22
N GLU A 38 12.59 -12.49 14.88
CA GLU A 38 12.07 -11.12 14.99
C GLU A 38 12.07 -10.46 13.60
N THR A 39 10.93 -9.90 13.22
CA THR A 39 10.73 -9.13 11.97
C THR A 39 10.23 -7.72 12.32
N ARG A 40 10.93 -7.07 13.26
CA ARG A 40 10.54 -5.79 13.84
C ARG A 40 10.15 -4.76 12.79
N MET A 41 9.03 -4.07 13.03
CA MET A 41 8.42 -3.11 12.09
C MET A 41 7.92 -3.73 10.77
N LEU A 42 7.62 -5.02 10.78
CA LEU A 42 6.90 -5.66 9.68
C LEU A 42 5.59 -6.30 10.19
N HIS A 43 4.50 -5.55 10.50
CA HIS A 43 4.56 -4.06 10.42
C HIS A 43 4.51 -3.42 11.82
N TRP A 44 4.49 -4.19 12.90
CA TRP A 44 4.53 -3.74 14.30
C TRP A 44 5.95 -3.81 14.89
N PRO A 45 6.24 -3.01 15.95
CA PRO A 45 7.57 -3.01 16.58
C PRO A 45 7.98 -4.36 17.17
N ASP A 46 7.03 -5.20 17.49
CA ASP A 46 7.17 -6.51 18.11
C ASP A 46 6.85 -7.68 17.17
N SER A 47 6.63 -7.41 15.88
CA SER A 47 6.38 -8.46 14.88
C SER A 47 7.48 -9.50 14.86
N MET A 48 7.07 -10.75 14.74
CA MET A 48 7.91 -11.93 14.74
C MET A 48 7.28 -13.02 13.88
N VAL A 49 8.09 -13.79 13.18
CA VAL A 49 7.66 -15.01 12.51
C VAL A 49 8.13 -16.23 13.28
N SER A 50 7.38 -17.33 13.18
CA SER A 50 7.68 -18.61 13.80
C SER A 50 7.78 -19.68 12.72
N TYR A 51 8.90 -20.41 12.71
CA TYR A 51 9.16 -21.46 11.72
C TYR A 51 9.19 -22.84 12.38
N ILE A 52 8.48 -23.80 11.78
CA ILE A 52 8.43 -25.20 12.20
C ILE A 52 9.11 -26.05 11.13
N PRO A 53 10.40 -26.41 11.28
CA PRO A 53 11.17 -27.10 10.24
C PRO A 53 10.60 -28.46 9.86
N GLU A 54 10.06 -29.21 10.82
CA GLU A 54 9.52 -30.56 10.59
C GLU A 54 8.29 -30.55 9.68
N ASP A 55 7.54 -29.45 9.66
CA ASP A 55 6.36 -29.26 8.80
C ASP A 55 6.65 -28.30 7.63
N LYS A 56 7.86 -27.75 7.52
CA LYS A 56 8.22 -26.69 6.56
C LYS A 56 7.22 -25.51 6.58
N LEU A 57 6.72 -25.19 7.77
CA LEU A 57 5.66 -24.22 8.01
C LEU A 57 6.23 -22.92 8.57
N LEU A 58 5.97 -21.82 7.87
CA LEU A 58 6.19 -20.47 8.36
C LEU A 58 4.86 -19.87 8.84
N ILE A 59 4.74 -19.58 10.12
CA ILE A 59 3.68 -18.75 10.70
C ILE A 59 4.19 -17.32 10.66
N SER A 60 3.63 -16.51 9.75
CA SER A 60 4.28 -15.28 9.32
C SER A 60 3.76 -14.02 10.00
N ASN A 61 2.90 -14.14 11.01
CA ASN A 61 2.19 -13.02 11.60
C ASN A 61 1.41 -12.26 10.49
N ASP A 62 1.45 -10.94 10.43
CA ASP A 62 0.75 -10.16 9.41
C ASP A 62 1.40 -10.25 8.00
N ALA A 63 2.69 -10.60 7.93
CA ALA A 63 3.38 -10.66 6.66
C ALA A 63 2.76 -11.73 5.74
N PHE A 64 2.69 -11.42 4.43
CA PHE A 64 2.07 -12.27 3.41
C PHE A 64 0.55 -12.41 3.53
N GLY A 65 -0.07 -11.66 4.45
CA GLY A 65 -1.51 -11.66 4.67
C GLY A 65 -2.33 -10.85 3.67
N GLN A 66 -3.64 -11.01 3.76
CA GLN A 66 -4.63 -10.25 3.00
C GLN A 66 -5.93 -10.13 3.80
N ASN A 67 -6.66 -9.03 3.60
CA ASN A 67 -8.01 -8.90 4.11
C ASN A 67 -8.99 -9.45 3.07
N ILE A 68 -9.46 -10.67 3.28
CA ILE A 68 -10.42 -11.34 2.39
C ILE A 68 -11.44 -12.13 3.20
N ALA A 69 -12.71 -11.94 2.90
CA ALA A 69 -13.81 -12.70 3.51
C ALA A 69 -14.19 -13.85 2.57
N THR A 70 -13.86 -15.08 2.96
CA THR A 70 -14.11 -16.27 2.16
C THR A 70 -14.27 -17.50 3.05
N SER A 71 -14.93 -18.54 2.53
CA SER A 71 -14.99 -19.87 3.14
C SER A 71 -13.79 -20.76 2.79
N TYR A 72 -12.99 -20.37 1.81
CA TYR A 72 -11.76 -21.09 1.46
C TYR A 72 -10.68 -20.91 2.52
N ARG A 73 -9.79 -21.88 2.62
CA ARG A 73 -8.67 -21.83 3.55
C ARG A 73 -7.35 -21.56 2.86
N TYR A 74 -7.20 -22.01 1.62
CA TYR A 74 -5.95 -21.95 0.88
C TYR A 74 -6.05 -21.03 -0.33
N ALA A 75 -4.97 -20.36 -0.64
CA ALA A 75 -4.86 -19.38 -1.71
C ALA A 75 -5.14 -19.97 -3.11
N ASP A 76 -4.79 -21.24 -3.33
CA ASP A 76 -5.01 -21.95 -4.58
C ASP A 76 -6.47 -22.38 -4.82
N GLU A 77 -7.33 -22.25 -3.81
CA GLU A 77 -8.76 -22.55 -3.88
C GLU A 77 -9.60 -21.32 -4.28
N HIS A 78 -9.02 -20.13 -4.23
CA HIS A 78 -9.74 -18.88 -4.47
C HIS A 78 -9.51 -18.35 -5.89
N ASP A 79 -10.42 -17.47 -6.39
CA ASP A 79 -10.20 -16.74 -7.64
C ASP A 79 -8.90 -15.92 -7.55
N GLN A 80 -8.02 -16.13 -8.51
CA GLN A 80 -6.68 -15.54 -8.47
C GLN A 80 -6.69 -14.03 -8.74
N GLY A 81 -7.66 -13.52 -9.49
CA GLY A 81 -7.81 -12.09 -9.76
C GLY A 81 -8.17 -11.32 -8.49
N ASP A 82 -9.20 -11.78 -7.78
CA ASP A 82 -9.65 -11.20 -6.52
C ASP A 82 -8.57 -11.35 -5.42
N PHE A 83 -7.90 -12.50 -5.40
CA PHE A 83 -6.83 -12.76 -4.44
C PHE A 83 -5.63 -11.82 -4.62
N VAL A 84 -5.14 -11.64 -5.85
CA VAL A 84 -4.08 -10.67 -6.17
C VAL A 84 -4.47 -9.25 -5.80
N ARG A 85 -5.73 -8.87 -6.05
CA ARG A 85 -6.25 -7.56 -5.65
C ARG A 85 -6.22 -7.40 -4.13
N ALA A 86 -6.67 -8.40 -3.37
CA ALA A 86 -6.67 -8.38 -1.91
C ALA A 86 -5.24 -8.27 -1.32
N ILE A 87 -4.25 -8.96 -1.90
CA ILE A 87 -2.84 -8.84 -1.53
C ILE A 87 -2.35 -7.41 -1.74
N LYS A 88 -2.61 -6.82 -2.92
CA LYS A 88 -2.22 -5.44 -3.21
C LYS A 88 -2.90 -4.44 -2.29
N GLU A 89 -4.19 -4.63 -2.02
CA GLU A 89 -4.95 -3.78 -1.11
C GLU A 89 -4.35 -3.81 0.30
N TYR A 90 -4.10 -4.99 0.84
CA TYR A 90 -3.45 -5.16 2.13
C TYR A 90 -2.07 -4.49 2.17
N TYR A 91 -1.23 -4.80 1.19
CA TYR A 91 0.14 -4.28 1.13
C TYR A 91 0.18 -2.76 1.04
N TYR A 92 -0.53 -2.17 0.07
CA TYR A 92 -0.46 -0.74 -0.21
C TYR A 92 -1.17 0.13 0.83
N ASN A 93 -2.05 -0.46 1.64
CA ASN A 93 -2.75 0.27 2.70
C ASN A 93 -2.18 0.04 4.11
N ILE A 94 -1.31 -0.97 4.30
CA ILE A 94 -0.77 -1.32 5.62
C ILE A 94 0.75 -1.47 5.59
N VAL A 95 1.28 -2.28 4.67
CA VAL A 95 2.69 -2.69 4.67
C VAL A 95 3.62 -1.70 3.95
N LEU A 96 3.09 -0.92 3.01
CA LEU A 96 3.88 -0.04 2.12
C LEU A 96 4.91 0.84 2.85
N PRO A 97 4.61 1.51 3.99
CA PRO A 97 5.59 2.32 4.72
C PRO A 97 6.79 1.53 5.23
N TYR A 98 6.63 0.21 5.33
CA TYR A 98 7.61 -0.72 5.87
C TYR A 98 8.31 -1.54 4.79
N SER A 99 8.22 -1.15 3.53
CA SER A 99 8.89 -1.80 2.40
C SER A 99 10.39 -2.05 2.61
N PRO A 100 11.18 -1.15 3.25
CA PRO A 100 12.57 -1.45 3.58
C PRO A 100 12.74 -2.63 4.55
N GLN A 101 11.79 -2.84 5.47
CA GLN A 101 11.78 -3.98 6.38
C GLN A 101 11.39 -5.27 5.66
N VAL A 102 10.45 -5.21 4.72
CA VAL A 102 10.14 -6.34 3.83
C VAL A 102 11.39 -6.80 3.11
N LEU A 103 12.10 -5.89 2.44
CA LEU A 103 13.32 -6.21 1.68
C LEU A 103 14.45 -6.80 2.56
N LYS A 104 14.51 -6.43 3.84
CA LYS A 104 15.45 -7.03 4.81
C LYS A 104 15.03 -8.41 5.28
N THR A 105 13.73 -8.67 5.36
CA THR A 105 13.18 -9.93 5.86
C THR A 105 13.13 -11.02 4.79
N LEU A 106 12.88 -10.66 3.53
CA LEU A 106 12.74 -11.62 2.43
C LEU A 106 13.95 -12.58 2.29
N PRO A 107 15.22 -12.15 2.37
CA PRO A 107 16.35 -13.09 2.30
C PRO A 107 16.36 -14.13 3.42
N ILE A 108 15.85 -13.77 4.61
CA ILE A 108 15.72 -14.72 5.72
C ILE A 108 14.67 -15.76 5.40
N VAL A 109 13.50 -15.32 4.92
CA VAL A 109 12.40 -16.22 4.51
C VAL A 109 12.86 -17.15 3.38
N GLU A 110 13.56 -16.64 2.38
CA GLU A 110 14.05 -17.42 1.23
C GLU A 110 15.15 -18.41 1.60
N SER A 111 15.83 -18.22 2.73
CA SER A 111 16.82 -19.20 3.25
C SER A 111 16.20 -20.39 3.95
N LEU A 112 14.90 -20.36 4.25
CA LEU A 112 14.17 -21.42 4.92
C LEU A 112 13.57 -22.39 3.88
N ASP A 113 13.50 -23.67 4.23
CA ASP A 113 12.80 -24.69 3.42
C ASP A 113 11.30 -24.66 3.74
N ILE A 114 10.55 -23.83 3.01
CA ILE A 114 9.14 -23.54 3.29
C ILE A 114 8.24 -24.19 2.24
N ASP A 115 7.29 -24.99 2.72
CA ASP A 115 6.21 -25.56 1.91
C ASP A 115 4.85 -24.89 2.20
N MET A 116 4.73 -24.19 3.33
CA MET A 116 3.51 -23.51 3.73
C MET A 116 3.80 -22.21 4.46
N ILE A 117 3.07 -21.13 4.08
CA ILE A 117 3.04 -19.85 4.84
C ILE A 117 1.62 -19.66 5.37
N ALA A 118 1.48 -19.54 6.69
CA ALA A 118 0.23 -19.28 7.39
C ALA A 118 0.27 -17.88 8.01
N PRO A 119 -0.33 -16.86 7.37
CA PRO A 119 -0.46 -15.52 7.93
C PRO A 119 -1.61 -15.45 8.93
N ASP A 120 -1.63 -14.40 9.77
CA ASP A 120 -2.70 -14.15 10.73
C ASP A 120 -3.98 -13.63 10.06
N HIS A 121 -3.88 -13.12 8.83
CA HIS A 121 -5.00 -12.59 8.02
C HIS A 121 -5.07 -13.26 6.65
N GLY A 122 -6.28 -13.70 6.27
CA GLY A 122 -6.59 -14.22 4.94
C GLY A 122 -6.23 -15.67 4.73
N LEU A 123 -5.78 -16.01 3.53
CA LEU A 123 -5.58 -17.39 3.05
C LEU A 123 -4.16 -17.89 3.27
N ILE A 124 -4.05 -19.19 3.53
CA ILE A 124 -2.78 -19.89 3.68
C ILE A 124 -2.20 -20.20 2.30
N HIS A 125 -0.91 -19.96 2.11
CA HIS A 125 -0.15 -20.34 0.92
C HIS A 125 0.42 -21.74 1.14
N ARG A 126 0.15 -22.67 0.22
CA ARG A 126 0.68 -24.04 0.27
C ARG A 126 1.35 -24.46 -1.02
N GLY A 127 2.42 -25.25 -0.88
CA GLY A 127 3.26 -25.74 -1.97
C GLY A 127 4.16 -24.67 -2.58
N GLU A 128 5.26 -25.13 -3.19
CA GLU A 128 6.35 -24.30 -3.71
C GLU A 128 5.85 -23.12 -4.59
N LYS A 129 4.89 -23.40 -5.48
CA LYS A 129 4.39 -22.37 -6.41
C LYS A 129 3.68 -21.22 -5.69
N SER A 130 2.83 -21.53 -4.70
CA SER A 130 2.07 -20.50 -3.97
C SER A 130 2.98 -19.72 -3.03
N VAL A 131 3.93 -20.40 -2.37
CA VAL A 131 4.94 -19.76 -1.50
C VAL A 131 5.82 -18.83 -2.33
N LYS A 132 6.37 -19.32 -3.44
CA LYS A 132 7.19 -18.47 -4.34
C LYS A 132 6.41 -17.27 -4.86
N PHE A 133 5.17 -17.47 -5.28
CA PHE A 133 4.31 -16.42 -5.81
C PHE A 133 4.13 -15.26 -4.82
N ILE A 134 3.79 -15.55 -3.55
CA ILE A 134 3.56 -14.49 -2.57
C ILE A 134 4.86 -13.78 -2.16
N VAL A 135 5.97 -14.51 -2.05
CA VAL A 135 7.28 -13.94 -1.77
C VAL A 135 7.73 -13.00 -2.89
N ASP A 136 7.58 -13.43 -4.15
CA ASP A 136 7.88 -12.61 -5.33
C ASP A 136 6.99 -11.35 -5.41
N MET A 137 5.69 -11.48 -5.10
CA MET A 137 4.78 -10.33 -5.03
C MET A 137 5.20 -9.31 -3.97
N TYR A 138 5.54 -9.77 -2.76
CA TYR A 138 6.01 -8.89 -1.69
C TYR A 138 7.29 -8.17 -2.09
N ARG A 139 8.22 -8.86 -2.75
CA ARG A 139 9.45 -8.25 -3.30
C ARG A 139 9.14 -7.15 -4.32
N GLN A 140 8.30 -7.45 -5.32
CA GLN A 140 7.92 -6.48 -6.35
C GLN A 140 7.26 -5.25 -5.74
N MET A 141 6.34 -5.42 -4.80
CA MET A 141 5.67 -4.31 -4.13
C MET A 141 6.63 -3.52 -3.25
N ALA A 142 7.56 -4.18 -2.55
CA ALA A 142 8.54 -3.52 -1.68
C ALA A 142 9.61 -2.73 -2.46
N GLU A 143 9.99 -3.17 -3.64
CA GLU A 143 10.91 -2.45 -4.53
C GLU A 143 10.27 -1.17 -5.08
N GLN A 144 8.96 -1.06 -5.09
CA GLN A 144 8.20 0.10 -5.57
C GLN A 144 8.68 0.64 -6.93
N LYS A 145 9.08 -0.27 -7.83
CA LYS A 145 9.50 0.12 -9.18
C LYS A 145 8.33 0.76 -9.93
N PRO A 146 8.52 1.97 -10.51
CA PRO A 146 7.45 2.64 -11.24
C PRO A 146 7.07 1.85 -12.49
N GLN A 147 5.76 1.75 -12.75
CA GLN A 147 5.23 1.20 -14.00
C GLN A 147 4.87 2.34 -14.95
N GLN A 148 4.93 2.09 -16.26
CA GLN A 148 4.55 3.07 -17.29
C GLN A 148 3.01 3.16 -17.38
N ARG A 149 2.41 3.65 -16.31
CA ARG A 149 0.98 3.90 -16.16
C ARG A 149 0.76 5.08 -15.23
N ALA A 150 -0.26 5.88 -15.47
CA ALA A 150 -0.64 7.00 -14.62
C ALA A 150 -2.00 6.78 -13.96
N MET A 151 -2.18 7.36 -12.78
CA MET A 151 -3.50 7.58 -12.22
C MET A 151 -3.79 9.07 -12.13
N VAL A 152 -4.99 9.46 -12.52
CA VAL A 152 -5.51 10.82 -12.40
C VAL A 152 -6.61 10.80 -11.34
N ILE A 153 -6.37 11.43 -10.19
CA ILE A 153 -7.34 11.56 -9.12
C ILE A 153 -7.89 12.98 -9.10
N TYR A 154 -9.20 13.13 -8.95
CA TYR A 154 -9.80 14.45 -8.94
C TYR A 154 -11.01 14.59 -8.02
N ASP A 155 -11.20 15.81 -7.53
CA ASP A 155 -12.46 16.29 -6.97
C ASP A 155 -13.04 17.39 -7.86
N THR A 156 -14.34 17.60 -7.80
CA THR A 156 -15.01 18.64 -8.61
C THR A 156 -16.29 19.12 -7.92
N MET A 157 -16.62 20.42 -8.05
CA MET A 157 -17.92 20.96 -7.64
C MET A 157 -18.90 21.04 -8.81
N TRP A 158 -18.46 21.65 -9.90
CA TRP A 158 -19.31 22.02 -11.06
C TRP A 158 -18.74 21.46 -12.37
N HIS A 159 -18.06 20.32 -12.32
CA HIS A 159 -17.51 19.59 -13.45
C HIS A 159 -16.36 20.26 -14.23
N SER A 160 -15.87 21.45 -13.82
CA SER A 160 -14.72 22.07 -14.50
C SER A 160 -13.43 21.30 -14.30
N THR A 161 -13.10 20.93 -13.06
CA THR A 161 -11.91 20.11 -12.77
C THR A 161 -12.03 18.71 -13.38
N GLU A 162 -13.24 18.14 -13.43
CA GLU A 162 -13.49 16.86 -14.10
C GLU A 162 -13.17 16.92 -15.61
N LYS A 163 -13.56 17.98 -16.29
CA LYS A 163 -13.18 18.20 -17.72
C LYS A 163 -11.66 18.28 -17.88
N MET A 164 -10.97 18.98 -16.98
CA MET A 164 -9.50 19.00 -16.96
C MET A 164 -8.92 17.59 -16.75
N ALA A 165 -9.50 16.80 -15.84
CA ALA A 165 -9.05 15.42 -15.58
C ALA A 165 -9.17 14.54 -16.82
N TYR A 166 -10.27 14.63 -17.57
CA TYR A 166 -10.41 13.94 -18.85
C TYR A 166 -9.38 14.39 -19.88
N ALA A 167 -9.12 15.71 -19.99
CA ALA A 167 -8.12 16.24 -20.92
C ALA A 167 -6.71 15.73 -20.56
N VAL A 168 -6.36 15.67 -19.27
CA VAL A 168 -5.10 15.09 -18.79
C VAL A 168 -5.00 13.60 -19.16
N CYS A 169 -6.06 12.82 -18.97
CA CYS A 169 -6.08 11.42 -19.38
C CYS A 169 -5.87 11.29 -20.90
N SER A 170 -6.59 12.05 -21.71
CA SER A 170 -6.44 12.01 -23.16
C SER A 170 -5.01 12.34 -23.62
N GLY A 171 -4.39 13.39 -23.04
CA GLY A 171 -3.01 13.75 -23.38
C GLY A 171 -1.98 12.67 -22.98
N LEU A 172 -2.19 11.99 -21.86
CA LEU A 172 -1.35 10.86 -21.46
C LEU A 172 -1.52 9.65 -22.39
N GLU A 173 -2.75 9.34 -22.77
CA GLU A 173 -3.06 8.24 -23.69
C GLU A 173 -2.53 8.48 -25.10
N GLU A 174 -2.58 9.72 -25.60
CA GLU A 174 -2.00 10.12 -26.88
C GLU A 174 -0.49 9.85 -26.96
N VAL A 175 0.22 9.93 -25.84
CA VAL A 175 1.66 9.60 -25.75
C VAL A 175 1.92 8.16 -25.30
N GLY A 176 0.88 7.31 -25.29
CA GLY A 176 1.00 5.89 -25.02
C GLY A 176 1.13 5.52 -23.53
N VAL A 177 0.72 6.41 -22.62
CA VAL A 177 0.68 6.14 -21.17
C VAL A 177 -0.73 5.73 -20.76
N PRO A 178 -0.97 4.44 -20.45
CA PRO A 178 -2.30 4.01 -19.96
C PRO A 178 -2.67 4.75 -18.67
N THR A 179 -3.93 5.20 -18.59
CA THR A 179 -4.40 5.99 -17.45
C THR A 179 -5.54 5.32 -16.70
N ARG A 180 -5.62 5.61 -15.40
CA ARG A 180 -6.77 5.31 -14.55
C ARG A 180 -7.33 6.61 -13.99
N LEU A 181 -8.54 6.98 -14.39
CA LEU A 181 -9.26 8.13 -13.86
C LEU A 181 -10.09 7.71 -12.63
N MET A 182 -9.92 8.43 -11.50
CA MET A 182 -10.61 8.14 -10.24
C MET A 182 -11.12 9.42 -9.58
N SER A 183 -12.44 9.53 -9.42
CA SER A 183 -13.03 10.58 -8.60
C SER A 183 -12.94 10.21 -7.13
N VAL A 184 -12.42 11.11 -6.28
CA VAL A 184 -12.36 10.87 -4.83
C VAL A 184 -13.74 10.83 -4.17
N LYS A 185 -14.81 11.23 -4.89
CA LYS A 185 -16.19 11.10 -4.42
C LYS A 185 -16.76 9.69 -4.55
N SER A 186 -16.27 8.91 -5.50
CA SER A 186 -16.78 7.57 -5.84
C SER A 186 -15.76 6.46 -5.63
N ASN A 187 -14.53 6.78 -5.28
CA ASN A 187 -13.50 5.80 -4.96
C ASN A 187 -12.96 6.07 -3.55
N HIS A 188 -13.00 5.06 -2.71
CA HIS A 188 -12.44 5.16 -1.38
C HIS A 188 -10.90 5.33 -1.46
N HIS A 189 -10.29 6.02 -0.50
CA HIS A 189 -8.84 6.24 -0.51
C HIS A 189 -8.03 4.94 -0.48
N SER A 190 -8.55 3.85 0.09
CA SER A 190 -7.90 2.53 0.02
C SER A 190 -7.87 1.97 -1.42
N GLU A 191 -8.91 2.18 -2.22
CA GLU A 191 -8.92 1.78 -3.63
C GLU A 191 -7.91 2.59 -4.45
N ILE A 192 -7.81 3.90 -4.17
CA ILE A 192 -6.83 4.79 -4.81
C ILE A 192 -5.41 4.32 -4.48
N MET A 193 -5.13 3.96 -3.23
CA MET A 193 -3.83 3.42 -2.83
C MET A 193 -3.55 2.05 -3.44
N THR A 194 -4.56 1.19 -3.57
CA THR A 194 -4.40 -0.11 -4.25
C THR A 194 -4.05 0.07 -5.73
N GLU A 195 -4.70 1.03 -6.42
CA GLU A 195 -4.37 1.34 -7.83
C GLU A 195 -2.94 1.90 -7.98
N LEU A 196 -2.43 2.59 -6.97
CA LEU A 196 -1.05 3.10 -6.96
C LEU A 196 -0.01 1.98 -7.16
N ALA A 197 -0.34 0.73 -6.80
CA ALA A 197 0.50 -0.45 -7.07
C ALA A 197 0.88 -0.59 -8.55
N ASN A 198 0.01 -0.10 -9.43
CA ASN A 198 0.14 -0.27 -10.88
C ASN A 198 0.66 1.01 -11.58
N CYS A 199 0.90 2.11 -10.84
CA CYS A 199 1.14 3.42 -11.44
C CYS A 199 2.54 3.96 -11.11
N GLY A 200 3.21 4.53 -12.10
CA GLY A 200 4.43 5.32 -11.93
C GLY A 200 4.18 6.82 -11.76
N ALA A 201 2.97 7.28 -12.11
CA ALA A 201 2.61 8.70 -11.98
C ALA A 201 1.28 8.89 -11.27
N VAL A 202 1.19 9.98 -10.49
CA VAL A 202 -0.02 10.44 -9.79
C VAL A 202 -0.27 11.89 -10.16
N ILE A 203 -1.40 12.14 -10.83
CA ILE A 203 -1.81 13.49 -11.18
C ILE A 203 -3.08 13.82 -10.39
N ALA A 204 -3.04 14.91 -9.61
CA ALA A 204 -4.12 15.30 -8.71
C ALA A 204 -4.80 16.59 -9.16
N GLY A 205 -6.13 16.62 -9.15
CA GLY A 205 -6.94 17.76 -9.56
C GLY A 205 -7.99 18.16 -8.52
N SER A 206 -8.10 19.46 -8.23
CA SER A 206 -9.12 20.02 -7.33
C SER A 206 -9.54 21.41 -7.77
N PRO A 207 -10.82 21.78 -7.66
CA PRO A 207 -11.18 23.19 -7.72
C PRO A 207 -10.68 23.91 -6.46
N THR A 208 -10.49 25.24 -6.56
CA THR A 208 -10.22 26.05 -5.37
C THR A 208 -11.52 26.22 -4.57
N HIS A 209 -11.44 25.81 -3.32
CA HIS A 209 -12.51 25.92 -2.34
C HIS A 209 -11.95 26.53 -1.05
N ASN A 210 -12.52 27.66 -0.61
CA ASN A 210 -12.04 28.39 0.58
C ASN A 210 -10.51 28.61 0.60
N ASN A 211 -9.95 29.07 -0.52
CA ASN A 211 -8.53 29.31 -0.76
C ASN A 211 -7.61 28.07 -0.64
N THR A 212 -8.17 26.85 -0.77
CA THR A 212 -7.43 25.60 -0.70
C THR A 212 -8.07 24.52 -1.59
N ILE A 213 -7.73 23.27 -1.39
CA ILE A 213 -8.29 22.10 -2.10
C ILE A 213 -9.58 21.62 -1.43
N MET A 214 -10.35 20.80 -2.16
CA MET A 214 -11.56 20.18 -1.62
C MET A 214 -11.24 19.21 -0.46
N PRO A 215 -12.12 19.12 0.56
CA PRO A 215 -11.87 18.29 1.76
C PRO A 215 -11.60 16.81 1.49
N LEU A 216 -12.33 16.18 0.55
CA LEU A 216 -12.08 14.77 0.22
C LEU A 216 -10.72 14.56 -0.46
N MET A 217 -10.28 15.50 -1.31
CA MET A 217 -8.95 15.46 -1.89
C MET A 217 -7.88 15.63 -0.80
N ALA A 218 -8.06 16.55 0.15
CA ALA A 218 -7.15 16.73 1.28
C ALA A 218 -7.05 15.45 2.12
N SER A 219 -8.17 14.80 2.42
CA SER A 219 -8.21 13.52 3.15
C SER A 219 -7.44 12.44 2.40
N THR A 220 -7.70 12.27 1.09
CA THR A 220 -7.03 11.27 0.26
C THR A 220 -5.51 11.47 0.21
N LEU A 221 -5.06 12.71 0.01
CA LEU A 221 -3.62 13.01 -0.04
C LEU A 221 -2.94 12.90 1.34
N THR A 222 -3.65 13.21 2.42
CA THR A 222 -3.15 13.00 3.79
C THR A 222 -2.94 11.50 4.06
N TYR A 223 -3.89 10.67 3.67
CA TYR A 223 -3.78 9.22 3.76
C TYR A 223 -2.61 8.68 2.92
N MET A 224 -2.51 9.09 1.66
CA MET A 224 -1.41 8.73 0.76
C MET A 224 -0.05 9.12 1.34
N LYS A 225 0.07 10.33 1.90
CA LYS A 225 1.32 10.81 2.53
C LYS A 225 1.76 9.92 3.69
N GLY A 226 0.82 9.46 4.52
CA GLY A 226 1.09 8.54 5.63
C GLY A 226 1.68 7.20 5.17
N LEU A 227 1.27 6.73 3.99
CA LEU A 227 1.72 5.46 3.40
C LEU A 227 3.06 5.55 2.64
N ARG A 228 3.61 6.75 2.45
CA ARG A 228 4.97 6.99 1.94
C ARG A 228 5.29 6.29 0.61
N PRO A 229 4.48 6.46 -0.45
CA PRO A 229 4.83 5.92 -1.76
C PRO A 229 6.17 6.49 -2.24
N GLN A 230 7.00 5.65 -2.87
CA GLN A 230 8.31 6.01 -3.38
C GLN A 230 8.36 5.90 -4.90
N ASN A 231 9.32 6.59 -5.52
CA ASN A 231 9.63 6.48 -6.96
C ASN A 231 8.41 6.81 -7.84
N ARG A 232 7.72 7.89 -7.56
CA ARG A 232 6.55 8.33 -8.33
C ARG A 232 6.79 9.73 -8.92
N VAL A 233 6.21 9.94 -10.10
CA VAL A 233 6.08 11.26 -10.73
C VAL A 233 4.77 11.88 -10.30
N GLY A 234 4.78 13.15 -9.94
CA GLY A 234 3.61 13.92 -9.54
C GLY A 234 3.22 14.97 -10.58
N GLY A 235 1.92 15.25 -10.69
CA GLY A 235 1.39 16.37 -11.46
C GLY A 235 0.17 16.97 -10.75
N ALA A 236 -0.09 18.25 -10.96
CA ALA A 236 -1.19 18.95 -10.30
C ALA A 236 -1.94 19.86 -11.26
N PHE A 237 -3.27 19.90 -11.13
CA PHE A 237 -4.11 20.81 -11.87
C PHE A 237 -5.31 21.30 -11.03
N GLY A 238 -5.90 22.42 -11.41
CA GLY A 238 -7.07 22.93 -10.70
C GLY A 238 -7.86 23.98 -11.43
N SER A 239 -9.17 23.98 -11.21
CA SER A 239 -10.08 25.05 -11.67
C SER A 239 -10.35 26.06 -10.56
N PHE A 240 -10.66 27.30 -10.91
CA PHE A 240 -10.95 28.35 -9.94
C PHE A 240 -11.84 29.45 -10.53
N GLY A 241 -12.49 30.21 -9.65
CA GLY A 241 -13.27 31.41 -10.01
C GLY A 241 -12.45 32.69 -9.95
N TRP A 242 -11.72 32.95 -8.83
CA TRP A 242 -11.05 34.24 -8.62
C TRP A 242 -9.64 34.17 -8.00
N SER A 243 -9.23 33.13 -7.26
CA SER A 243 -7.94 33.11 -6.57
C SER A 243 -6.98 32.01 -7.06
N GLY A 244 -7.40 30.74 -7.08
CA GLY A 244 -6.69 29.67 -7.80
C GLY A 244 -5.52 29.03 -7.03
N GLU A 245 -5.65 28.83 -5.72
CA GLU A 245 -4.61 28.24 -4.86
C GLU A 245 -4.53 26.71 -4.99
N SER A 246 -5.62 26.03 -5.31
CA SER A 246 -5.73 24.57 -5.22
C SER A 246 -4.61 23.83 -5.97
N ALA A 247 -4.31 24.22 -7.19
CA ALA A 247 -3.29 23.56 -8.01
C ALA A 247 -1.89 23.68 -7.38
N LYS A 248 -1.56 24.84 -6.81
CA LYS A 248 -0.30 25.04 -6.07
C LYS A 248 -0.25 24.17 -4.81
N VAL A 249 -1.33 24.14 -4.02
CA VAL A 249 -1.42 23.31 -2.82
C VAL A 249 -1.24 21.84 -3.14
N LEU A 250 -1.89 21.35 -4.22
CA LEU A 250 -1.70 19.96 -4.69
C LEU A 250 -0.25 19.66 -5.06
N HIS A 251 0.37 20.55 -5.83
CA HIS A 251 1.76 20.42 -6.25
C HIS A 251 2.70 20.31 -5.03
N GLU A 252 2.55 21.22 -4.06
CA GLU A 252 3.36 21.22 -2.84
C GLU A 252 3.12 19.97 -1.98
N MET A 253 1.88 19.49 -1.90
CA MET A 253 1.57 18.26 -1.17
C MET A 253 2.23 17.04 -1.81
N LEU A 254 2.13 16.86 -3.14
CA LEU A 254 2.76 15.75 -3.86
C LEU A 254 4.30 15.83 -3.75
N ALA A 255 4.88 17.01 -3.95
CA ALA A 255 6.31 17.22 -3.74
C ALA A 255 6.76 16.87 -2.31
N SER A 256 5.95 17.20 -1.29
CA SER A 256 6.23 16.87 0.12
C SER A 256 6.20 15.36 0.43
N MET A 257 5.68 14.54 -0.47
CA MET A 257 5.71 13.07 -0.40
C MET A 257 6.97 12.49 -1.06
N GLY A 258 7.84 13.33 -1.64
CA GLY A 258 9.03 12.92 -2.36
C GLY A 258 8.77 12.51 -3.81
N MET A 259 7.63 12.90 -4.39
CA MET A 259 7.36 12.68 -5.81
C MET A 259 8.19 13.64 -6.67
N ASP A 260 8.69 13.16 -7.80
CA ASP A 260 9.32 14.01 -8.79
C ASP A 260 8.26 14.86 -9.52
N MET A 261 8.45 16.17 -9.53
CA MET A 261 7.52 17.13 -10.11
C MET A 261 8.14 17.78 -11.35
N PRO A 262 8.11 17.12 -12.52
CA PRO A 262 8.85 17.56 -13.72
C PRO A 262 8.26 18.80 -14.38
N ALA A 263 7.04 19.18 -14.05
CA ALA A 263 6.35 20.33 -14.60
C ALA A 263 5.64 21.15 -13.53
N ASP A 264 5.39 22.42 -13.81
CA ASP A 264 4.55 23.25 -12.99
C ASP A 264 3.09 22.78 -13.02
N PHE A 265 2.32 23.26 -12.05
CA PHE A 265 0.89 22.96 -11.99
C PHE A 265 0.09 23.74 -13.05
N VAL A 266 -1.01 23.14 -13.52
CA VAL A 266 -1.93 23.76 -14.50
C VAL A 266 -3.15 24.33 -13.80
N LYS A 267 -3.52 25.58 -14.12
CA LYS A 267 -4.73 26.24 -13.61
C LYS A 267 -5.65 26.67 -14.74
N CYS A 268 -6.95 26.49 -14.55
CA CYS A 268 -7.97 27.02 -15.46
C CYS A 268 -8.99 27.88 -14.72
N ASN A 269 -9.17 29.10 -15.22
CA ASN A 269 -10.22 29.99 -14.71
C ASN A 269 -11.58 29.61 -15.30
N TRP A 270 -12.58 29.47 -14.42
CA TRP A 270 -13.95 29.05 -14.75
C TRP A 270 -14.03 27.65 -15.39
N THR A 271 -14.33 27.56 -16.66
CA THR A 271 -14.53 26.29 -17.38
C THR A 271 -13.50 26.16 -18.48
N PRO A 272 -12.78 25.03 -18.57
CA PRO A 272 -11.83 24.78 -19.65
C PRO A 272 -12.54 24.78 -21.02
N ARG A 273 -11.91 25.41 -22.01
CA ARG A 273 -12.36 25.47 -23.42
C ARG A 273 -11.30 24.80 -24.27
N HIS A 274 -11.68 24.44 -25.53
CA HIS A 274 -10.77 23.75 -26.45
C HIS A 274 -9.49 24.53 -26.83
N GLU A 275 -9.39 25.80 -26.47
CA GLU A 275 -8.24 26.68 -26.74
C GLU A 275 -7.39 26.98 -25.48
N ALA A 276 -7.65 26.28 -24.37
CA ALA A 276 -6.99 26.55 -23.09
C ALA A 276 -5.96 25.47 -22.73
#